data_0bacbc1d0d5c9ca4490a1d6fcc729aeb
#
_entry.id   0bacbc1d0d5c9ca4490a1d6fcc729aeb
#
_cell.length_a   1.000
_cell.length_b   1.000
_cell.length_c   1.000
_cell.angle_alpha   90.00
_cell.angle_beta   90.00
_cell.angle_gamma   90.00
#
_symmetry.space_group_name_H-M   'P 1'
#
loop_
_entity.id
_entity.type
_entity.pdbx_description
1 polymer ?
#
loop_
_entity_poly.entity_id
_entity_poly.type
_entity_poly.pdbx_seq_one_letter_code
_entity_poly.pdbx_strand_id
1 'polypeptide(L)'
;MAATLIFALSSCNGKEQLAEDVVGTWASAPTQLETGSESSTTIMRTFHVTKAEDKAGGDVVFEGLVTITSALTSDQGFLQATTFSASGMVNARGTWEATDDDEITVRYDPASVTASFGSDAVLLPNVPFEADSTAVNYRQMIAHNVEVKIKNIFADKAAVLLEIDDIEMSADKQTFVCEVNDKKYEIRRQSKN
;
A
#
# COMPACT_ATOMS: atom_id res chain seq x y z
N MET A 1 -28.20 48.00 1.09
CA MET A 1 -28.13 46.78 1.86
C MET A 1 -28.31 45.61 0.93
N ALA A 2 -27.24 45.01 0.47
CA ALA A 2 -27.27 43.72 -0.20
C ALA A 2 -25.79 43.27 -0.41
N ALA A 3 -25.21 42.67 0.57
CA ALA A 3 -23.94 42.01 0.41
C ALA A 3 -23.79 41.05 1.59
N THR A 4 -24.31 39.83 1.49
CA THR A 4 -23.92 38.70 2.36
C THR A 4 -24.67 37.46 1.89
N LEU A 5 -24.21 36.80 0.83
CA LEU A 5 -24.64 35.44 0.49
C LEU A 5 -23.74 34.86 -0.65
N ILE A 6 -22.43 34.79 -0.48
CA ILE A 6 -21.58 34.14 -1.48
C ILE A 6 -20.57 33.14 -0.86
N PHE A 7 -20.53 32.96 0.45
CA PHE A 7 -19.50 32.10 1.06
C PHE A 7 -19.92 30.65 1.33
N ALA A 8 -21.14 30.24 1.03
CA ALA A 8 -21.59 28.87 1.30
C ALA A 8 -21.49 27.90 0.10
N LEU A 9 -21.13 28.37 -1.09
CA LEU A 9 -21.09 27.53 -2.30
C LEU A 9 -19.67 27.05 -2.69
N SER A 10 -18.61 27.61 -2.12
CA SER A 10 -17.24 27.23 -2.48
C SER A 10 -16.79 25.92 -1.83
N SER A 11 -17.25 25.60 -0.63
CA SER A 11 -16.89 24.39 0.10
C SER A 11 -17.44 23.10 -0.57
N CYS A 12 -18.68 23.13 -1.08
CA CYS A 12 -19.23 21.99 -1.80
C CYS A 12 -18.52 21.71 -3.14
N ASN A 13 -18.04 22.75 -3.82
CA ASN A 13 -17.34 22.59 -5.10
C ASN A 13 -15.90 22.04 -4.92
N GLY A 14 -15.22 22.36 -3.82
CA GLY A 14 -13.86 21.88 -3.54
C GLY A 14 -13.80 20.36 -3.35
N LYS A 15 -14.65 19.85 -2.47
CA LYS A 15 -14.80 18.43 -2.19
C LYS A 15 -15.13 17.58 -3.43
N GLU A 16 -16.07 18.03 -4.25
CA GLU A 16 -16.43 17.35 -5.50
C GLU A 16 -15.30 17.40 -6.53
N GLN A 17 -14.57 18.53 -6.60
CA GLN A 17 -13.43 18.69 -7.48
C GLN A 17 -12.28 17.75 -7.07
N LEU A 18 -11.95 17.67 -5.77
CA LEU A 18 -10.97 16.72 -5.26
C LEU A 18 -11.37 15.29 -5.60
N ALA A 19 -12.66 14.95 -5.41
CA ALA A 19 -13.18 13.62 -5.73
C ALA A 19 -13.04 13.25 -7.21
N GLU A 20 -13.10 14.21 -8.13
CA GLU A 20 -12.84 13.97 -9.55
C GLU A 20 -11.36 13.86 -9.86
N ASP A 21 -10.55 14.67 -9.19
CA ASP A 21 -9.11 14.77 -9.45
C ASP A 21 -8.33 13.54 -8.98
N VAL A 22 -8.78 12.87 -7.92
CA VAL A 22 -8.12 11.66 -7.39
C VAL A 22 -8.50 10.38 -8.12
N VAL A 23 -9.50 10.38 -8.99
CA VAL A 23 -9.86 9.20 -9.78
C VAL A 23 -8.71 8.80 -10.70
N GLY A 24 -8.36 7.51 -10.69
CA GLY A 24 -7.31 6.96 -11.55
C GLY A 24 -6.42 5.96 -10.86
N THR A 25 -5.28 5.69 -11.48
CA THR A 25 -4.26 4.80 -10.92
C THR A 25 -3.07 5.64 -10.45
N TRP A 26 -2.66 5.42 -9.22
CA TRP A 26 -1.63 6.19 -8.55
C TRP A 26 -0.59 5.28 -7.93
N ALA A 27 0.68 5.69 -7.91
CA ALA A 27 1.74 4.93 -7.26
C ALA A 27 2.63 5.81 -6.38
N SER A 28 3.10 5.24 -5.28
CA SER A 28 4.10 5.85 -4.42
C SER A 28 5.51 5.40 -4.82
N ALA A 29 6.52 6.19 -4.46
CA ALA A 29 7.89 5.70 -4.39
C ALA A 29 7.99 4.54 -3.35
N PRO A 30 8.98 3.65 -3.47
CA PRO A 30 9.24 2.65 -2.44
C PRO A 30 9.49 3.29 -1.08
N THR A 31 8.84 2.77 -0.05
CA THR A 31 8.98 3.23 1.34
C THR A 31 9.29 2.06 2.27
N GLN A 32 9.87 2.35 3.43
CA GLN A 32 10.07 1.34 4.47
C GLN A 32 8.75 1.01 5.16
N LEU A 33 8.54 -0.28 5.39
CA LEU A 33 7.43 -0.81 6.19
C LEU A 33 8.00 -1.37 7.50
N GLU A 34 7.46 -0.94 8.62
CA GLU A 34 7.84 -1.49 9.92
C GLU A 34 7.27 -2.91 10.08
N THR A 35 8.15 -3.90 10.13
CA THR A 35 7.81 -5.32 10.25
C THR A 35 8.53 -6.01 11.41
N GLY A 36 9.23 -5.24 12.25
CA GLY A 36 10.04 -5.70 13.38
C GLY A 36 11.53 -5.40 13.20
N SER A 37 12.29 -5.50 14.28
CA SER A 37 13.70 -5.08 14.34
C SER A 37 14.67 -5.96 13.55
N GLU A 38 14.27 -7.19 13.22
CA GLU A 38 15.13 -8.19 12.57
C GLU A 38 14.92 -8.27 11.05
N SER A 39 14.04 -7.44 10.48
CA SER A 39 13.73 -7.45 9.07
C SER A 39 13.69 -6.06 8.48
N SER A 40 14.28 -5.90 7.30
CA SER A 40 14.09 -4.73 6.44
C SER A 40 13.01 -5.04 5.41
N THR A 41 11.97 -4.23 5.36
CA THR A 41 10.85 -4.43 4.44
C THR A 41 10.59 -3.14 3.69
N THR A 42 10.56 -3.21 2.36
CA THR A 42 10.16 -2.11 1.49
C THR A 42 8.83 -2.42 0.83
N ILE A 43 8.06 -1.38 0.56
CA ILE A 43 6.81 -1.49 -0.17
C ILE A 43 6.69 -0.37 -1.21
N MET A 44 6.29 -0.73 -2.41
CA MET A 44 5.80 0.18 -3.43
C MET A 44 4.28 -0.01 -3.53
N ARG A 45 3.53 1.09 -3.41
CA ARG A 45 2.07 1.05 -3.35
C ARG A 45 1.49 1.54 -4.66
N THR A 46 0.44 0.88 -5.11
CA THR A 46 -0.42 1.33 -6.21
C THR A 46 -1.86 1.39 -5.71
N PHE A 47 -2.58 2.43 -6.09
CA PHE A 47 -3.96 2.67 -5.73
C PHE A 47 -4.78 2.83 -7.00
N HIS A 48 -5.83 2.05 -7.15
CA HIS A 48 -6.83 2.20 -8.21
C HIS A 48 -8.08 2.80 -7.59
N VAL A 49 -8.35 4.05 -7.93
CA VAL A 49 -9.43 4.87 -7.34
C VAL A 49 -10.52 5.06 -8.38
N THR A 50 -11.76 4.71 -8.02
CA THR A 50 -12.96 4.93 -8.84
C THR A 50 -13.97 5.74 -8.07
N LYS A 51 -14.72 6.62 -8.78
CA LYS A 51 -15.78 7.46 -8.20
C LYS A 51 -17.14 6.83 -8.42
N ALA A 52 -18.00 6.86 -7.43
CA ALA A 52 -19.41 6.57 -7.56
C ALA A 52 -20.17 7.78 -8.16
N GLU A 53 -21.27 7.54 -8.88
CA GLU A 53 -21.98 8.58 -9.62
C GLU A 53 -22.55 9.70 -8.73
N ASP A 54 -23.07 9.34 -7.56
CA ASP A 54 -23.90 10.23 -6.73
C ASP A 54 -23.16 10.76 -5.48
N LYS A 55 -21.82 10.62 -5.37
CA LYS A 55 -21.09 11.07 -4.17
C LYS A 55 -19.63 11.42 -4.45
N ALA A 56 -19.05 12.25 -3.58
CA ALA A 56 -17.63 12.57 -3.58
C ALA A 56 -16.81 11.43 -2.96
N GLY A 57 -16.91 10.24 -3.53
CA GLY A 57 -16.26 9.03 -3.03
C GLY A 57 -16.52 7.83 -3.93
N GLY A 58 -16.01 6.67 -3.56
CA GLY A 58 -16.17 5.46 -4.36
C GLY A 58 -15.37 4.28 -3.84
N ASP A 59 -14.91 3.43 -4.75
CA ASP A 59 -14.11 2.26 -4.40
C ASP A 59 -12.62 2.53 -4.60
N VAL A 60 -11.81 1.88 -3.77
CA VAL A 60 -10.36 1.87 -3.90
C VAL A 60 -9.83 0.45 -3.82
N VAL A 61 -8.92 0.11 -4.73
CA VAL A 61 -8.14 -1.12 -4.68
C VAL A 61 -6.70 -0.73 -4.42
N PHE A 62 -6.13 -1.29 -3.38
CA PHE A 62 -4.72 -1.16 -3.02
C PHE A 62 -3.96 -2.39 -3.50
N GLU A 63 -2.80 -2.16 -4.11
CA GLU A 63 -1.82 -3.18 -4.46
C GLU A 63 -0.45 -2.76 -3.92
N GLY A 64 0.23 -3.66 -3.24
CA GLY A 64 1.56 -3.42 -2.68
C GLY A 64 2.56 -4.46 -3.16
N LEU A 65 3.61 -4.03 -3.87
CA LEU A 65 4.78 -4.87 -4.10
C LEU A 65 5.68 -4.78 -2.86
N VAL A 66 5.79 -5.87 -2.14
CA VAL A 66 6.55 -5.98 -0.88
C VAL A 66 7.82 -6.77 -1.12
N THR A 67 8.95 -6.24 -0.65
CA THR A 67 10.22 -6.98 -0.58
C THR A 67 10.70 -6.97 0.87
N ILE A 68 10.89 -8.16 1.43
CA ILE A 68 11.40 -8.36 2.79
C ILE A 68 12.78 -9.02 2.74
N THR A 69 13.72 -8.50 3.53
CA THR A 69 15.01 -9.11 3.79
C THR A 69 15.15 -9.33 5.29
N SER A 70 15.46 -10.56 5.70
CA SER A 70 15.60 -10.93 7.10
C SER A 70 16.70 -11.95 7.31
N ALA A 71 17.26 -12.00 8.51
CA ALA A 71 18.16 -13.05 8.92
C ALA A 71 17.38 -14.34 9.19
N LEU A 72 17.97 -15.48 8.80
CA LEU A 72 17.52 -16.80 9.18
C LEU A 72 18.34 -17.24 10.40
N THR A 73 17.68 -17.39 11.53
CA THR A 73 18.24 -18.07 12.68
C THR A 73 17.83 -19.55 12.58
N SER A 74 18.76 -20.42 12.28
CA SER A 74 18.53 -21.87 12.26
C SER A 74 19.20 -22.50 13.46
N ASP A 75 18.42 -23.08 14.36
CA ASP A 75 18.92 -23.94 15.45
C ASP A 75 19.44 -25.29 14.93
N GLN A 76 19.24 -25.59 13.67
CA GLN A 76 19.66 -26.82 13.02
C GLN A 76 20.77 -26.52 12.01
N GLY A 77 21.99 -26.49 12.43
CA GLY A 77 23.32 -26.50 11.78
C GLY A 77 23.50 -26.49 10.25
N PHE A 78 22.45 -26.40 9.45
CA PHE A 78 22.48 -26.48 8.00
C PHE A 78 22.63 -25.14 7.29
N LEU A 79 22.23 -24.05 7.97
CA LEU A 79 22.35 -22.69 7.46
C LEU A 79 22.93 -21.77 8.53
N GLN A 80 24.24 -21.66 8.59
CA GLN A 80 24.88 -20.65 9.44
C GLN A 80 24.47 -19.25 8.94
N ALA A 81 23.82 -18.48 9.82
CA ALA A 81 23.55 -17.05 9.68
C ALA A 81 23.34 -16.57 8.23
N THR A 82 22.31 -17.07 7.58
CA THR A 82 21.97 -16.71 6.20
C THR A 82 20.87 -15.68 6.21
N THR A 83 20.99 -14.65 5.39
CA THR A 83 19.87 -13.75 5.09
C THR A 83 19.05 -14.33 3.94
N PHE A 84 17.75 -14.10 3.95
CA PHE A 84 16.90 -14.33 2.78
C PHE A 84 16.29 -13.02 2.30
N SER A 85 15.91 -13.00 1.04
CA SER A 85 15.02 -11.96 0.49
C SER A 85 13.81 -12.64 -0.15
N ALA A 86 12.62 -12.11 0.12
CA ALA A 86 11.39 -12.58 -0.49
C ALA A 86 10.60 -11.39 -1.04
N SER A 87 10.06 -11.54 -2.25
CA SER A 87 9.20 -10.54 -2.87
C SER A 87 7.82 -11.11 -3.16
N GLY A 88 6.79 -10.29 -2.99
CA GLY A 88 5.42 -10.72 -3.20
C GLY A 88 4.46 -9.54 -3.26
N MET A 89 3.19 -9.86 -3.49
CA MET A 89 2.11 -8.87 -3.59
C MET A 89 1.20 -8.95 -2.39
N VAL A 90 0.72 -7.78 -1.96
CA VAL A 90 -0.38 -7.64 -1.01
C VAL A 90 -1.46 -6.78 -1.65
N ASN A 91 -2.72 -7.18 -1.48
CA ASN A 91 -3.86 -6.46 -2.02
C ASN A 91 -4.90 -6.24 -0.92
N ALA A 92 -5.64 -5.14 -1.03
CA ALA A 92 -6.82 -4.84 -0.22
C ALA A 92 -7.84 -4.07 -1.04
N ARG A 93 -9.12 -4.19 -0.66
CA ARG A 93 -10.22 -3.43 -1.23
C ARG A 93 -10.86 -2.59 -0.16
N GLY A 94 -11.38 -1.44 -0.55
CA GLY A 94 -12.02 -0.53 0.38
C GLY A 94 -12.85 0.51 -0.34
N THR A 95 -13.32 1.45 0.44
CA THR A 95 -14.04 2.63 -0.03
C THR A 95 -13.29 3.88 0.42
N TRP A 96 -13.51 4.96 -0.30
CA TRP A 96 -12.96 6.27 0.02
C TRP A 96 -14.03 7.34 -0.09
N GLU A 97 -13.84 8.44 0.60
CA GLU A 97 -14.69 9.62 0.55
C GLU A 97 -13.84 10.88 0.75
N ALA A 98 -14.04 11.89 -0.10
CA ALA A 98 -13.49 13.22 0.16
C ALA A 98 -14.31 13.86 1.28
N THR A 99 -13.67 14.25 2.36
CA THR A 99 -14.28 14.85 3.54
C THR A 99 -14.21 16.36 3.51
N ASP A 100 -13.16 16.92 2.88
CA ASP A 100 -13.01 18.35 2.60
C ASP A 100 -12.38 18.56 1.20
N ASP A 101 -11.96 19.76 0.85
CA ASP A 101 -11.35 20.11 -0.43
C ASP A 101 -9.89 19.66 -0.57
N ASP A 102 -9.26 19.25 0.53
CA ASP A 102 -7.90 18.73 0.62
C ASP A 102 -7.77 17.47 1.48
N GLU A 103 -8.90 16.85 1.88
CA GLU A 103 -8.92 15.70 2.77
C GLU A 103 -9.73 14.53 2.21
N ILE A 104 -9.19 13.31 2.37
CA ILE A 104 -9.83 12.04 1.99
C ILE A 104 -9.74 11.06 3.14
N THR A 105 -10.83 10.38 3.43
CA THR A 105 -10.82 9.19 4.27
C THR A 105 -10.89 7.92 3.45
N VAL A 106 -10.14 6.90 3.86
CA VAL A 106 -10.13 5.58 3.23
C VAL A 106 -10.42 4.51 4.29
N ARG A 107 -11.35 3.63 3.97
CA ARG A 107 -11.69 2.47 4.80
C ARG A 107 -11.50 1.20 4.01
N TYR A 108 -10.48 0.44 4.33
CA TYR A 108 -10.27 -0.89 3.76
C TYR A 108 -11.09 -1.95 4.48
N ASP A 109 -11.48 -2.99 3.75
CA ASP A 109 -12.07 -4.21 4.33
C ASP A 109 -10.95 -5.18 4.74
N PRO A 110 -10.74 -5.43 6.05
CA PRO A 110 -9.72 -6.36 6.52
C PRO A 110 -9.87 -7.79 5.97
N ALA A 111 -11.12 -8.21 5.68
CA ALA A 111 -11.39 -9.52 5.11
C ALA A 111 -10.97 -9.63 3.63
N SER A 112 -10.83 -8.50 2.95
CA SER A 112 -10.37 -8.44 1.56
C SER A 112 -8.85 -8.55 1.41
N VAL A 113 -8.09 -8.44 2.52
CA VAL A 113 -6.63 -8.47 2.48
C VAL A 113 -6.13 -9.84 2.05
N THR A 114 -5.36 -9.84 0.97
CA THR A 114 -4.66 -11.02 0.48
C THR A 114 -3.17 -10.72 0.36
N ALA A 115 -2.34 -11.73 0.56
CA ALA A 115 -0.92 -11.66 0.28
C ALA A 115 -0.53 -12.91 -0.54
N SER A 116 0.48 -12.80 -1.37
CA SER A 116 1.00 -13.90 -2.17
C SER A 116 2.50 -13.76 -2.35
N PHE A 117 3.24 -14.77 -1.91
CA PHE A 117 4.68 -14.87 -2.02
C PHE A 117 5.03 -16.23 -2.63
N GLY A 118 5.54 -16.22 -3.86
CA GLY A 118 5.98 -17.45 -4.52
C GLY A 118 7.30 -17.96 -3.94
N SER A 119 7.47 -19.28 -3.88
CA SER A 119 8.74 -19.87 -3.46
C SER A 119 9.90 -19.56 -4.42
N ASP A 120 9.60 -19.29 -5.68
CA ASP A 120 10.52 -18.83 -6.72
C ASP A 120 11.01 -17.39 -6.51
N ALA A 121 10.23 -16.60 -5.78
CA ALA A 121 10.60 -15.24 -5.37
C ALA A 121 11.37 -15.17 -4.03
N VAL A 122 11.70 -16.32 -3.44
CA VAL A 122 12.56 -16.43 -2.24
C VAL A 122 13.99 -16.68 -2.66
N LEU A 123 14.86 -15.71 -2.39
CA LEU A 123 16.28 -15.78 -2.67
C LEU A 123 17.05 -16.15 -1.40
N LEU A 124 17.86 -17.21 -1.51
CA LEU A 124 18.80 -17.67 -0.49
C LEU A 124 20.21 -17.57 -1.08
N PRO A 125 21.02 -16.56 -0.71
CA PRO A 125 22.28 -16.25 -1.42
C PRO A 125 23.28 -17.40 -1.53
N ASN A 126 23.28 -18.32 -0.56
CA ASN A 126 24.25 -19.42 -0.48
C ASN A 126 23.64 -20.78 -0.82
N VAL A 127 22.40 -20.81 -1.35
CA VAL A 127 21.71 -22.06 -1.69
C VAL A 127 21.38 -22.03 -3.18
N PRO A 128 21.93 -22.93 -4.01
CA PRO A 128 21.59 -23.03 -5.42
C PRO A 128 20.08 -23.16 -5.63
N PHE A 129 19.55 -22.52 -6.66
CA PHE A 129 18.10 -22.53 -6.92
C PHE A 129 17.58 -23.94 -7.22
N GLU A 130 18.39 -24.75 -7.89
CA GLU A 130 18.09 -26.14 -8.29
C GLU A 130 18.56 -27.18 -7.25
N ALA A 131 18.89 -26.74 -6.03
CA ALA A 131 19.25 -27.67 -4.97
C ALA A 131 18.08 -28.61 -4.65
N ASP A 132 18.40 -29.71 -3.98
CA ASP A 132 17.54 -30.83 -3.66
C ASP A 132 16.15 -30.45 -3.09
N SER A 133 15.29 -31.46 -2.86
CA SER A 133 13.95 -31.29 -2.31
C SER A 133 13.91 -30.52 -0.99
N THR A 134 14.99 -30.54 -0.21
CA THR A 134 15.13 -29.82 1.05
C THR A 134 15.15 -28.30 0.84
N ALA A 135 15.91 -27.82 -0.14
CA ALA A 135 15.98 -26.40 -0.46
C ALA A 135 14.64 -25.86 -1.02
N VAL A 136 13.94 -26.66 -1.83
CA VAL A 136 12.62 -26.33 -2.34
C VAL A 136 11.61 -26.21 -1.19
N ASN A 137 11.55 -27.19 -0.30
CA ASN A 137 10.67 -27.18 0.88
C ASN A 137 10.96 -25.98 1.78
N TYR A 138 12.23 -25.62 1.93
CA TYR A 138 12.64 -24.49 2.76
C TYR A 138 12.17 -23.13 2.18
N ARG A 139 12.29 -22.94 0.86
CA ARG A 139 11.75 -21.76 0.20
C ARG A 139 10.23 -21.67 0.32
N GLN A 140 9.53 -22.79 0.17
CA GLN A 140 8.07 -22.84 0.37
C GLN A 140 7.67 -22.44 1.78
N MET A 141 8.39 -22.94 2.78
CA MET A 141 8.15 -22.58 4.18
C MET A 141 8.40 -21.09 4.44
N ILE A 142 9.49 -20.52 3.92
CA ILE A 142 9.79 -19.09 4.04
C ILE A 142 8.67 -18.27 3.37
N ALA A 143 8.32 -18.61 2.13
CA ALA A 143 7.28 -17.91 1.38
C ALA A 143 5.96 -17.89 2.16
N HIS A 144 5.53 -19.04 2.68
CA HIS A 144 4.31 -19.16 3.48
C HIS A 144 4.37 -18.30 4.76
N ASN A 145 5.47 -18.36 5.50
CA ASN A 145 5.61 -17.62 6.76
C ASN A 145 5.60 -16.10 6.50
N VAL A 146 6.27 -15.64 5.43
CA VAL A 146 6.26 -14.23 5.02
C VAL A 146 4.86 -13.81 4.60
N GLU A 147 4.16 -14.63 3.80
CA GLU A 147 2.80 -14.38 3.36
C GLU A 147 1.85 -14.17 4.55
N VAL A 148 1.86 -15.09 5.51
CA VAL A 148 1.02 -15.00 6.72
C VAL A 148 1.36 -13.75 7.53
N LYS A 149 2.66 -13.46 7.74
CA LYS A 149 3.11 -12.28 8.47
C LYS A 149 2.64 -10.99 7.80
N ILE A 150 2.87 -10.84 6.50
CA ILE A 150 2.49 -9.64 5.74
C ILE A 150 0.97 -9.48 5.70
N LYS A 151 0.23 -10.57 5.44
CA LYS A 151 -1.24 -10.54 5.47
C LYS A 151 -1.78 -10.02 6.79
N ASN A 152 -1.27 -10.51 7.93
CA ASN A 152 -1.73 -10.09 9.25
C ASN A 152 -1.42 -8.61 9.51
N ILE A 153 -0.20 -8.14 9.20
CA ILE A 153 0.18 -6.73 9.34
C ILE A 153 -0.78 -5.82 8.54
N PHE A 154 -1.12 -6.21 7.32
CA PHE A 154 -2.02 -5.41 6.48
C PHE A 154 -3.48 -5.52 6.90
N ALA A 155 -3.94 -6.66 7.39
CA ALA A 155 -5.28 -6.80 7.94
C ALA A 155 -5.49 -5.93 9.19
N ASP A 156 -4.50 -5.88 10.08
CA ASP A 156 -4.52 -5.01 11.26
C ASP A 156 -4.56 -3.53 10.86
N LYS A 157 -3.76 -3.12 9.87
CA LYS A 157 -3.78 -1.75 9.34
C LYS A 157 -5.08 -1.41 8.62
N ALA A 158 -5.66 -2.34 7.87
CA ALA A 158 -6.93 -2.18 7.17
C ALA A 158 -8.13 -1.98 8.12
N ALA A 159 -8.03 -2.43 9.36
CA ALA A 159 -9.07 -2.24 10.38
C ALA A 159 -9.17 -0.80 10.89
N VAL A 160 -8.17 0.05 10.61
CA VAL A 160 -8.12 1.45 11.05
C VAL A 160 -8.53 2.36 9.90
N LEU A 161 -9.32 3.38 10.21
CA LEU A 161 -9.63 4.45 9.24
C LEU A 161 -8.32 5.17 8.88
N LEU A 162 -8.07 5.31 7.58
CA LEU A 162 -6.94 6.07 7.08
C LEU A 162 -7.41 7.47 6.69
N GLU A 163 -6.85 8.47 7.34
CA GLU A 163 -7.02 9.88 7.01
C GLU A 163 -5.83 10.32 6.16
N ILE A 164 -6.11 11.01 5.06
CA ILE A 164 -5.15 11.54 4.11
C ILE A 164 -5.43 13.02 4.00
N ASP A 165 -4.53 13.81 4.55
CA ASP A 165 -4.71 15.24 4.74
C ASP A 165 -3.76 16.05 3.84
N ASP A 166 -3.97 17.37 3.76
CA ASP A 166 -3.10 18.32 3.04
C ASP A 166 -2.83 17.86 1.58
N ILE A 167 -3.87 17.45 0.85
CA ILE A 167 -3.73 16.99 -0.53
C ILE A 167 -3.52 18.19 -1.44
N GLU A 168 -2.29 18.35 -1.93
CA GLU A 168 -1.91 19.37 -2.91
C GLU A 168 -1.71 18.73 -4.29
N MET A 169 -2.64 18.96 -5.21
CA MET A 169 -2.59 18.45 -6.57
C MET A 169 -1.71 19.34 -7.45
N SER A 170 -0.82 18.74 -8.25
CA SER A 170 -0.06 19.46 -9.27
C SER A 170 -0.98 20.04 -10.37
N ALA A 171 -0.56 21.13 -11.01
CA ALA A 171 -1.36 21.81 -12.04
C ALA A 171 -1.71 20.91 -13.24
N ASP A 172 -0.87 19.92 -13.56
CA ASP A 172 -1.08 18.93 -14.62
C ASP A 172 -1.83 17.69 -14.15
N LYS A 173 -2.18 17.62 -12.85
CA LYS A 173 -2.88 16.50 -12.20
C LYS A 173 -2.15 15.15 -12.35
N GLN A 174 -0.81 15.20 -12.49
CA GLN A 174 0.01 13.98 -12.61
C GLN A 174 0.65 13.57 -11.29
N THR A 175 0.73 14.48 -10.33
CA THR A 175 1.24 14.23 -8.98
C THR A 175 0.37 14.90 -7.96
N PHE A 176 0.31 14.32 -6.76
CA PHE A 176 -0.13 15.02 -5.57
C PHE A 176 0.79 14.72 -4.38
N VAL A 177 0.90 15.69 -3.50
CA VAL A 177 1.53 15.53 -2.18
C VAL A 177 0.41 15.43 -1.17
N CYS A 178 0.57 14.59 -0.18
CA CYS A 178 -0.40 14.44 0.91
C CYS A 178 0.32 14.11 2.21
N GLU A 179 -0.39 14.25 3.31
CA GLU A 179 0.06 13.85 4.65
C GLU A 179 -0.73 12.66 5.17
N VAL A 180 -0.04 11.70 5.77
CA VAL A 180 -0.63 10.53 6.43
C VAL A 180 0.14 10.27 7.71
N ASN A 181 -0.50 10.38 8.87
CA ASN A 181 0.13 10.21 10.17
C ASN A 181 1.41 11.06 10.33
N ASP A 182 1.32 12.37 10.10
CA ASP A 182 2.41 13.35 10.17
C ASP A 182 3.59 13.09 9.21
N LYS A 183 3.38 12.28 8.16
CA LYS A 183 4.39 11.99 7.13
C LYS A 183 3.91 12.39 5.76
N LYS A 184 4.75 13.16 5.05
CA LYS A 184 4.46 13.59 3.67
C LYS A 184 4.81 12.51 2.67
N TYR A 185 3.92 12.33 1.69
CA TYR A 185 4.07 11.39 0.58
C TYR A 185 3.85 12.12 -0.73
N GLU A 186 4.66 11.79 -1.73
CA GLU A 186 4.44 12.17 -3.11
C GLU A 186 3.90 10.95 -3.86
N ILE A 187 2.75 11.14 -4.49
CA ILE A 187 2.03 10.11 -5.22
C ILE A 187 1.93 10.52 -6.68
N ARG A 188 2.22 9.62 -7.61
CA ARG A 188 2.25 9.90 -9.04
C ARG A 188 1.21 9.09 -9.79
N ARG A 189 0.54 9.74 -10.72
CA ARG A 189 -0.41 9.08 -11.63
C ARG A 189 0.34 8.13 -12.56
N GLN A 190 -0.21 6.94 -12.70
CA GLN A 190 0.29 5.96 -13.67
C GLN A 190 -0.45 6.14 -14.98
N SER A 191 0.29 6.28 -16.09
CA SER A 191 -0.31 6.25 -17.43
C SER A 191 -0.86 4.85 -17.70
N LYS A 192 -2.08 4.77 -18.23
CA LYS A 192 -2.60 3.51 -18.79
C LYS A 192 -1.72 3.12 -19.98
N ASN A 193 -0.95 2.06 -19.84
CA ASN A 193 -0.32 1.41 -20.98
C ASN A 193 -1.36 0.69 -21.85
#